data_a5c0f53e473981e8f8869630b08e7699
#
_entry.id   a5c0f53e473981e8f8869630b08e7699
#
_cell.length_a   1.000
_cell.length_b   1.000
_cell.length_c   1.000
_cell.angle_alpha   90.00
_cell.angle_beta   90.00
_cell.angle_gamma   90.00
#
_symmetry.space_group_name_H-M   'P 1'
#
loop_
_entity.id
_entity.type
_entity.pdbx_description
1 polymer ?
#
loop_
_entity_poly.entity_id
_entity_poly.type
_entity_poly.pdbx_seq_one_letter_code
_entity_poly.pdbx_strand_id
1 'polypeptide(L)'
;MIRNTMRAAVTAACLIGMTSLASLAASAFEGVWKVKDTAGRPFEITSSSKGVAKATRGKGMTGTWKEEGNAAVIRWKTGWITKITNEGGQYKKTAYRKGQALDAPPANSSDAERAK
;
A
#
# COMPACT_ATOMS: atom_id res chain seq x y z
N MET A 1 42.67 -24.64 -0.11
CA MET A 1 42.10 -24.12 -0.10
C MET A 1 41.55 -23.55 -0.04
N ILE A 2 41.52 -23.51 0.12
CA ILE A 2 40.74 -22.86 0.29
C ILE A 2 40.08 -22.40 0.06
N ARG A 3 40.05 -22.27 0.03
CA ARG A 3 39.24 -21.61 -0.05
C ARG A 3 38.46 -21.20 -0.01
N ASN A 4 38.42 -21.15 0.23
CA ASN A 4 37.49 -20.59 0.39
C ASN A 4 36.97 -20.03 0.49
N THR A 5 37.33 -20.08 0.78
CA THR A 5 36.57 -19.34 1.05
C THR A 5 35.99 -18.70 0.95
N MET A 6 36.26 -18.89 1.09
CA MET A 6 35.55 -18.14 1.04
C MET A 6 34.87 -17.71 0.79
N ARG A 7 34.99 -17.90 0.76
CA ARG A 7 34.13 -17.24 0.55
C ARG A 7 33.36 -16.86 0.69
N ALA A 8 33.48 -16.99 1.02
CA ALA A 8 32.59 -16.44 1.24
C ALA A 8 32.11 -15.73 1.36
N ALA A 9 32.44 -15.70 1.60
CA ALA A 9 31.82 -14.82 1.78
C ALA A 9 31.31 -14.18 1.43
N VAL A 10 31.58 -14.19 1.45
CA VAL A 10 30.93 -13.32 1.13
C VAL A 10 30.11 -13.08 0.97
N THR A 11 30.07 -13.34 1.10
CA THR A 11 29.23 -12.90 0.93
C THR A 11 28.48 -12.53 1.23
N ALA A 12 28.47 -12.52 1.68
CA ALA A 12 27.66 -11.97 2.16
C ALA A 12 27.39 -10.88 2.09
N ALA A 13 27.84 -10.65 2.25
CA ALA A 13 27.59 -9.67 2.19
C ALA A 13 26.93 -9.13 1.59
N CYS A 14 27.04 -9.15 1.34
CA CYS A 14 26.49 -8.47 0.75
C CYS A 14 25.39 -8.38 0.88
N LEU A 15 25.14 -8.48 1.36
CA LEU A 15 24.04 -8.33 1.40
C LEU A 15 23.49 -7.49 2.12
N ILE A 16 23.80 -7.09 2.66
CA ILE A 16 23.44 -6.29 3.40
C ILE A 16 22.79 -5.13 3.09
N GLY A 17 23.24 -4.10 2.80
CA GLY A 17 22.60 -2.90 2.50
C GLY A 17 21.63 -2.97 1.38
N MET A 18 21.75 -3.93 0.58
CA MET A 18 20.86 -4.07 -0.48
C MET A 18 19.49 -4.36 -0.08
N THR A 19 19.32 -4.89 1.06
CA THR A 19 18.00 -5.22 1.55
C THR A 19 17.12 -4.01 1.68
N SER A 20 17.66 -2.92 2.20
CA SER A 20 16.81 -1.77 2.37
C SER A 20 16.44 -1.14 1.04
N LEU A 21 17.30 -1.22 0.05
CA LEU A 21 16.93 -0.70 -1.25
C LEU A 21 15.82 -1.51 -1.88
N ALA A 22 15.88 -2.81 -1.75
CA ALA A 22 14.83 -3.63 -2.31
C ALA A 22 13.51 -3.34 -1.64
N SER A 23 13.47 -3.15 -0.34
CA SER A 23 12.22 -2.89 0.33
C SER A 23 11.63 -1.54 -0.04
N LEU A 24 12.47 -0.54 -0.35
CA LEU A 24 11.96 0.75 -0.78
C LEU A 24 11.36 0.67 -2.18
N ALA A 25 11.84 -0.24 -2.98
CA ALA A 25 11.42 -0.27 -4.37
C ALA A 25 10.18 -1.09 -4.62
N ALA A 26 9.78 -1.94 -3.71
CA ALA A 26 8.90 -3.01 -4.13
C ALA A 26 7.67 -3.20 -3.29
N SER A 27 7.00 -2.15 -2.92
CA SER A 27 5.73 -2.34 -2.24
C SER A 27 4.70 -2.89 -3.24
N ALA A 28 4.01 -3.94 -2.84
CA ALA A 28 2.94 -4.50 -3.64
C ALA A 28 1.75 -3.56 -3.75
N PHE A 29 1.75 -2.50 -2.96
CA PHE A 29 0.61 -1.57 -2.95
C PHE A 29 0.85 -0.33 -3.79
N GLU A 30 2.04 -0.17 -4.36
CA GLU A 30 2.27 0.95 -5.28
C GLU A 30 1.50 0.74 -6.57
N GLY A 31 1.02 1.83 -7.13
CA GLY A 31 0.37 1.81 -8.42
C GLY A 31 -1.03 2.38 -8.37
N VAL A 32 -1.83 2.00 -9.34
CA VAL A 32 -3.18 2.52 -9.49
C VAL A 32 -4.18 1.41 -9.17
N TRP A 33 -5.15 1.75 -8.33
CA TRP A 33 -6.16 0.81 -7.86
C TRP A 33 -7.54 1.30 -8.23
N LYS A 34 -8.37 0.41 -8.77
CA LYS A 34 -9.78 0.71 -9.00
C LYS A 34 -10.58 0.22 -7.81
N VAL A 35 -11.37 1.11 -7.24
CA VAL A 35 -12.19 0.83 -6.06
C VAL A 35 -13.54 1.52 -6.25
N LYS A 36 -14.45 1.33 -5.30
CA LYS A 36 -15.75 1.98 -5.34
C LYS A 36 -16.00 2.78 -4.09
N ASP A 37 -16.77 3.86 -4.22
CA ASP A 37 -17.12 4.71 -3.08
C ASP A 37 -18.40 4.18 -2.39
N THR A 38 -18.90 4.92 -1.40
CA THR A 38 -20.10 4.52 -0.64
C THR A 38 -21.34 4.40 -1.51
N ALA A 39 -21.38 5.13 -2.60
CA ALA A 39 -22.52 5.05 -3.54
C ALA A 39 -22.31 3.98 -4.62
N GLY A 40 -21.22 3.21 -4.53
CA GLY A 40 -20.92 2.18 -5.51
C GLY A 40 -20.31 2.69 -6.79
N ARG A 41 -19.88 3.95 -6.82
CA ARG A 41 -19.29 4.54 -8.02
C ARG A 41 -17.78 4.25 -8.06
N PRO A 42 -17.25 3.86 -9.22
CA PRO A 42 -15.83 3.55 -9.31
C PRO A 42 -14.97 4.81 -9.31
N PHE A 43 -13.80 4.69 -8.72
CA PHE A 43 -12.79 5.72 -8.82
C PHE A 43 -11.42 5.07 -8.68
N GLU A 44 -10.36 5.84 -8.88
CA GLU A 44 -9.01 5.30 -8.83
C GLU A 44 -8.22 5.95 -7.71
N ILE A 45 -7.38 5.12 -7.07
CA ILE A 45 -6.42 5.57 -6.07
C ILE A 45 -5.04 5.26 -6.60
N THR A 46 -4.16 6.26 -6.58
CA THR A 46 -2.76 6.07 -6.96
C THR A 46 -1.90 6.18 -5.71
N SER A 47 -1.09 5.15 -5.47
CA SER A 47 -0.14 5.10 -4.36
C SER A 47 1.25 5.19 -4.94
N SER A 48 1.96 6.28 -4.64
CA SER A 48 3.29 6.50 -5.21
C SER A 48 4.37 5.95 -4.29
N SER A 49 5.55 5.72 -4.85
CA SER A 49 6.69 5.22 -4.08
C SER A 49 7.15 6.19 -3.01
N LYS A 50 6.73 7.44 -3.08
CA LYS A 50 7.13 8.47 -2.11
C LYS A 50 6.16 8.60 -0.95
N GLY A 51 5.17 7.71 -0.87
CA GLY A 51 4.20 7.76 0.22
C GLY A 51 3.07 8.74 0.01
N VAL A 52 2.90 9.23 -1.20
CA VAL A 52 1.80 10.13 -1.54
C VAL A 52 0.68 9.32 -2.16
N ALA A 53 -0.55 9.63 -1.78
CA ALA A 53 -1.73 9.01 -2.37
C ALA A 53 -2.61 10.07 -3.01
N LYS A 54 -3.22 9.71 -4.12
CA LYS A 54 -4.17 10.59 -4.82
C LYS A 54 -5.36 9.75 -5.26
N ALA A 55 -6.51 10.37 -5.34
CA ALA A 55 -7.71 9.68 -5.81
C ALA A 55 -8.49 10.59 -6.73
N THR A 56 -9.23 9.96 -7.66
CA THR A 56 -10.01 10.70 -8.64
C THR A 56 -11.43 11.00 -8.17
N ARG A 57 -11.78 10.60 -6.94
CA ARG A 57 -13.13 10.80 -6.43
C ARG A 57 -13.45 12.27 -6.30
N GLY A 58 -14.63 12.66 -6.82
CA GLY A 58 -15.03 14.05 -6.78
C GLY A 58 -14.09 14.94 -7.58
N LYS A 59 -13.60 16.00 -6.94
CA LYS A 59 -12.62 16.90 -7.54
C LYS A 59 -11.19 16.44 -7.31
N GLY A 60 -11.04 15.26 -6.80
CA GLY A 60 -9.73 14.70 -6.47
C GLY A 60 -9.46 14.76 -4.98
N MET A 61 -8.71 13.78 -4.49
CA MET A 61 -8.32 13.71 -3.10
C MET A 61 -6.83 13.50 -3.04
N THR A 62 -6.20 14.01 -2.00
CA THR A 62 -4.78 13.76 -1.76
C THR A 62 -4.59 13.31 -0.32
N GLY A 63 -3.50 12.59 -0.10
CA GLY A 63 -3.17 12.11 1.23
C GLY A 63 -1.80 11.45 1.23
N THR A 64 -1.56 10.69 2.28
CA THR A 64 -0.31 9.92 2.42
C THR A 64 -0.67 8.47 2.66
N TRP A 65 0.26 7.58 2.35
CA TRP A 65 0.04 6.17 2.60
C TRP A 65 1.30 5.51 3.09
N LYS A 66 1.13 4.43 3.80
CA LYS A 66 2.25 3.54 4.11
C LYS A 66 1.74 2.13 4.31
N GLU A 67 2.64 1.20 4.16
CA GLU A 67 2.32 -0.20 4.32
C GLU A 67 2.39 -0.56 5.79
N GLU A 68 1.34 -1.21 6.29
CA GLU A 68 1.27 -1.66 7.68
C GLU A 68 0.75 -3.10 7.65
N GLY A 69 1.63 -4.06 7.93
CA GLY A 69 1.25 -5.45 7.86
C GLY A 69 0.90 -5.84 6.43
N ASN A 70 -0.27 -6.39 6.25
CA ASN A 70 -0.74 -6.82 4.92
C ASN A 70 -1.62 -5.78 4.26
N ALA A 71 -1.52 -4.53 4.67
CA ALA A 71 -2.39 -3.48 4.14
C ALA A 71 -1.61 -2.21 3.84
N ALA A 72 -2.11 -1.45 2.88
CA ALA A 72 -1.71 -0.06 2.69
C ALA A 72 -2.74 0.79 3.43
N VAL A 73 -2.27 1.69 4.28
CA VAL A 73 -3.14 2.58 5.04
C VAL A 73 -2.97 3.97 4.47
N ILE A 74 -4.05 4.53 3.96
CA ILE A 74 -4.04 5.83 3.31
C ILE A 74 -4.81 6.81 4.18
N ARG A 75 -4.15 7.89 4.54
CA ARG A 75 -4.77 8.94 5.34
C ARG A 75 -4.98 10.15 4.47
N TRP A 76 -6.25 10.42 4.18
CA TRP A 76 -6.64 11.51 3.28
C TRP A 76 -6.67 12.83 4.03
N LYS A 77 -6.46 13.92 3.32
CA LYS A 77 -6.54 15.24 3.93
C LYS A 77 -7.93 15.56 4.45
N THR A 78 -8.94 14.87 3.94
CA THR A 78 -10.30 14.99 4.45
C THR A 78 -10.48 14.43 5.85
N GLY A 79 -9.53 13.63 6.30
CA GLY A 79 -9.64 12.92 7.58
C GLY A 79 -10.14 11.49 7.44
N TRP A 80 -10.68 11.11 6.29
CA TRP A 80 -11.02 9.73 6.04
C TRP A 80 -9.76 8.89 5.91
N ILE A 81 -9.89 7.60 6.19
CA ILE A 81 -8.80 6.64 6.04
C ILE A 81 -9.28 5.51 5.15
N THR A 82 -8.43 5.12 4.21
CA THR A 82 -8.70 3.97 3.34
C THR A 82 -7.61 2.93 3.56
N LYS A 83 -8.03 1.68 3.68
CA LYS A 83 -7.08 0.57 3.72
C LYS A 83 -7.28 -0.29 2.48
N ILE A 84 -6.18 -0.68 1.85
CA ILE A 84 -6.20 -1.71 0.81
C ILE A 84 -5.47 -2.90 1.39
N THR A 85 -6.19 -3.99 1.60
CA THR A 85 -5.68 -5.16 2.31
C THR A 85 -5.50 -6.31 1.34
N ASN A 86 -4.37 -7.00 1.46
CA ASN A 86 -4.11 -8.21 0.69
C ASN A 86 -4.66 -9.40 1.47
N GLU A 87 -5.67 -10.03 0.92
CA GLU A 87 -6.31 -11.19 1.53
C GLU A 87 -6.08 -12.41 0.64
N GLY A 88 -4.90 -13.01 0.80
CA GLY A 88 -4.59 -14.22 0.04
C GLY A 88 -4.42 -14.00 -1.45
N GLY A 89 -3.95 -12.83 -1.84
CA GLY A 89 -3.75 -12.50 -3.25
C GLY A 89 -4.86 -11.68 -3.84
N GLN A 90 -5.98 -11.56 -3.14
CA GLN A 90 -7.04 -10.66 -3.54
C GLN A 90 -6.98 -9.42 -2.66
N TYR A 91 -7.30 -8.28 -3.24
CA TYR A 91 -7.18 -7.02 -2.53
C TYR A 91 -8.56 -6.45 -2.27
N LYS A 92 -8.74 -5.93 -1.07
CA LYS A 92 -10.01 -5.37 -0.63
C LYS A 92 -9.78 -3.97 -0.08
N LYS A 93 -10.67 -3.05 -0.45
CA LYS A 93 -10.64 -1.68 0.03
C LYS A 93 -11.67 -1.52 1.14
N THR A 94 -11.26 -0.92 2.24
CA THR A 94 -12.18 -0.51 3.30
C THR A 94 -11.95 0.96 3.59
N ALA A 95 -13.02 1.68 3.91
CA ALA A 95 -12.95 3.11 4.18
C ALA A 95 -13.56 3.40 5.54
N TYR A 96 -12.92 4.33 6.25
CA TYR A 96 -13.29 4.70 7.60
C TYR A 96 -13.47 6.22 7.66
N ARG A 97 -14.54 6.64 8.34
CA ARG A 97 -14.82 8.06 8.49
C ARG A 97 -13.79 8.72 9.39
N LYS A 98 -13.67 10.02 9.26
CA LYS A 98 -12.82 10.80 10.14
C LYS A 98 -13.17 10.50 11.59
N GLY A 99 -12.15 10.16 12.37
CA GLY A 99 -12.34 9.86 13.79
C GLY A 99 -12.82 8.46 14.10
N GLN A 100 -13.13 7.65 13.09
CA GLN A 100 -13.59 6.30 13.33
C GLN A 100 -12.39 5.40 13.65
N ALA A 101 -12.57 4.47 14.59
CA ALA A 101 -11.52 3.51 14.92
C ALA A 101 -11.33 2.53 13.78
N LEU A 102 -10.08 2.15 13.52
CA LEU A 102 -9.77 1.27 12.39
C LEU A 102 -10.08 -0.19 12.66
N ASP A 103 -10.36 -0.54 13.90
CA ASP A 103 -10.80 -1.89 14.25
C ASP A 103 -12.32 -2.00 14.32
N ALA A 104 -13.03 -0.91 14.08
CA ALA A 104 -14.49 -0.93 13.98
C ALA A 104 -14.91 -1.35 12.57
N PRO A 105 -16.17 -1.72 12.37
CA PRO A 105 -16.63 -2.02 11.02
C PRO A 105 -16.45 -0.79 10.12
N PRO A 106 -15.97 -1.00 8.89
CA PRO A 106 -15.74 0.14 7.99
C PRO A 106 -17.05 0.78 7.55
N ALA A 107 -16.97 2.05 7.20
CA ALA A 107 -18.11 2.77 6.64
C ALA A 107 -18.45 2.25 5.25
N ASN A 108 -17.47 1.67 4.57
CA ASN A 108 -17.62 1.23 3.18
C ASN A 108 -16.55 0.20 2.87
N SER A 109 -16.87 -0.73 2.00
CA SER A 109 -15.87 -1.66 1.50
C SER A 109 -16.16 -2.01 0.05
N SER A 110 -15.14 -2.39 -0.69
CA SER A 110 -15.26 -2.86 -2.06
C SER A 110 -14.03 -3.67 -2.40
N ASP A 111 -14.07 -4.36 -3.54
CA ASP A 111 -12.86 -4.95 -4.06
C ASP A 111 -11.91 -3.84 -4.50
N ALA A 112 -10.63 -4.16 -4.52
CA ALA A 112 -9.62 -3.28 -5.06
C ALA A 112 -8.92 -4.03 -6.18
N GLU A 113 -8.96 -3.47 -7.38
CA GLU A 113 -8.35 -4.09 -8.54
C GLU A 113 -7.19 -3.24 -9.03
N ARG A 114 -6.09 -3.91 -9.32
CA ARG A 114 -4.94 -3.17 -9.83
C ARG A 114 -5.22 -2.72 -11.25
N ALA A 115 -5.15 -1.43 -11.49
CA ALA A 115 -5.39 -0.86 -12.81
C ALA A 115 -4.11 -0.73 -13.62
N LYS A 116 -2.97 -0.59 -12.92
CA LYS A 116 -1.65 -0.48 -13.57
C LYS A 116 -0.55 -0.95 -12.66
#